data_15ac84e8deac576fea85e890b2622b9a
#
_entry.id   15ac84e8deac576fea85e890b2622b9a
#
_cell.length_a   1.000
_cell.length_b   1.000
_cell.length_c   1.000
_cell.angle_alpha   90.00
_cell.angle_beta   90.00
_cell.angle_gamma   90.00
#
_symmetry.space_group_name_H-M   'P 1'
#
loop_
_entity.id
_entity.type
_entity.pdbx_description
1 polymer ?
#
loop_
_entity_poly.entity_id
_entity_poly.type
_entity_poly.pdbx_seq_one_letter_code
_entity_poly.pdbx_strand_id
1 'polypeptide(L)'
;MAVTGQIPVEFGMVFPAGAYAAGGIEMVRDFDRSSGDRVVQQVDKHTGLPLWVVEVIDADESARQRTVKVKLAAQVQPVLPPAAGSPFTAVEFDGMTATPYVDASRCTGDGKSKCAARQAYSFKATGIRAPARGIGRPAAEHKDAA
;
A
#
# COMPACT_ATOMS: atom_id res chain seq x y z
N MET A 1 -2.26 25.13 -10.88
CA MET A 1 -1.42 24.11 -10.18
C MET A 1 -1.75 22.75 -10.76
N ALA A 2 -0.76 22.01 -11.20
CA ALA A 2 -0.95 20.76 -11.96
C ALA A 2 -0.96 19.47 -11.09
N VAL A 3 -0.72 19.59 -9.78
CA VAL A 3 -0.76 18.43 -8.87
C VAL A 3 -2.20 18.10 -8.52
N THR A 4 -2.68 16.98 -9.01
CA THR A 4 -4.09 16.55 -8.92
C THR A 4 -4.31 15.37 -7.98
N GLY A 5 -3.68 15.36 -6.83
CA GLY A 5 -3.92 14.38 -5.78
C GLY A 5 -3.06 13.11 -5.87
N GLN A 6 -2.84 12.52 -7.02
CA GLN A 6 -1.93 11.36 -7.15
C GLN A 6 -0.50 11.81 -7.40
N ILE A 7 0.41 11.40 -6.54
CA ILE A 7 1.83 11.74 -6.62
C ILE A 7 2.61 10.45 -6.87
N PRO A 8 3.37 10.35 -7.98
CA PRO A 8 4.27 9.21 -8.18
C PRO A 8 5.31 9.12 -7.07
N VAL A 9 5.50 7.92 -6.53
CA VAL A 9 6.49 7.66 -5.49
C VAL A 9 7.23 6.35 -5.81
N GLU A 10 8.46 6.24 -5.34
CA GLU A 10 9.20 5.00 -5.44
C GLU A 10 8.94 4.11 -4.23
N PHE A 11 8.99 2.80 -4.44
CA PHE A 11 8.79 1.81 -3.38
C PHE A 11 9.69 2.07 -2.16
N GLY A 12 10.99 2.33 -2.39
CA GLY A 12 11.96 2.59 -1.33
C GLY A 12 11.72 3.88 -0.54
N MET A 13 10.95 4.82 -1.08
CA MET A 13 10.53 6.03 -0.34
C MET A 13 9.43 5.72 0.67
N VAL A 14 8.56 4.78 0.33
CA VAL A 14 7.42 4.37 1.17
C VAL A 14 7.83 3.29 2.16
N PHE A 15 8.60 2.31 1.70
CA PHE A 15 9.06 1.15 2.48
C PHE A 15 10.59 1.04 2.45
N PRO A 16 11.31 1.91 3.16
CA PRO A 16 12.78 1.93 3.09
C PRO A 16 13.43 0.64 3.61
N ALA A 17 12.78 -0.06 4.53
CA ALA A 17 13.24 -1.35 5.03
C ALA A 17 12.58 -2.56 4.34
N GLY A 18 11.74 -2.30 3.33
CA GLY A 18 10.97 -3.33 2.62
C GLY A 18 9.59 -3.57 3.20
N ALA A 19 8.83 -4.43 2.54
CA ALA A 19 7.47 -4.78 2.92
C ALA A 19 7.19 -6.26 2.72
N TYR A 20 6.28 -6.79 3.54
CA TYR A 20 5.83 -8.19 3.49
C TYR A 20 4.31 -8.23 3.32
N ALA A 21 3.82 -8.98 2.33
CA ALA A 21 2.40 -9.27 2.23
C ALA A 21 1.96 -10.13 3.41
N ALA A 22 0.91 -9.69 4.11
CA ALA A 22 0.35 -10.35 5.29
C ALA A 22 -0.81 -11.29 4.96
N GLY A 23 -1.21 -11.37 3.71
CA GLY A 23 -2.32 -12.20 3.26
C GLY A 23 -2.39 -12.24 1.74
N GLY A 24 -3.49 -12.75 1.22
CA GLY A 24 -3.75 -12.80 -0.21
C GLY A 24 -4.11 -11.45 -0.82
N ILE A 25 -4.17 -11.41 -2.13
CA ILE A 25 -4.68 -10.28 -2.89
C ILE A 25 -6.19 -10.47 -3.07
N GLU A 26 -6.97 -9.49 -2.67
CA GLU A 26 -8.42 -9.52 -2.74
C GLU A 26 -8.95 -8.44 -3.68
N MET A 27 -10.15 -8.64 -4.21
CA MET A 27 -10.79 -7.58 -4.99
C MET A 27 -11.30 -6.46 -4.07
N VAL A 28 -11.25 -5.24 -4.55
CA VAL A 28 -11.86 -4.10 -3.85
C VAL A 28 -13.33 -4.03 -4.20
N ARG A 29 -14.19 -4.14 -3.19
CA ARG A 29 -15.63 -4.05 -3.38
C ARG A 29 -16.07 -2.58 -3.53
N ASP A 30 -16.88 -2.34 -4.55
CA ASP A 30 -17.60 -1.09 -4.70
C ASP A 30 -18.91 -1.17 -3.90
N PHE A 31 -18.96 -0.53 -2.74
CA PHE A 31 -20.12 -0.59 -1.85
C PHE A 31 -21.33 0.14 -2.41
N ASP A 32 -21.14 1.20 -3.18
CA ASP A 32 -22.22 1.99 -3.74
C ASP A 32 -22.95 1.24 -4.86
N ARG A 33 -22.24 0.42 -5.61
CA ARG A 33 -22.76 -0.36 -6.74
C ARG A 33 -23.10 -1.80 -6.38
N SER A 34 -22.69 -2.26 -5.21
CA SER A 34 -22.99 -3.61 -4.71
C SER A 34 -24.29 -3.59 -3.91
N SER A 35 -25.15 -4.58 -4.11
CA SER A 35 -26.40 -4.74 -3.35
C SER A 35 -26.74 -6.22 -3.17
N GLY A 36 -27.07 -6.62 -1.93
CA GLY A 36 -27.40 -8.01 -1.60
C GLY A 36 -26.29 -8.97 -2.02
N ASP A 37 -26.64 -9.98 -2.80
CA ASP A 37 -25.69 -10.99 -3.30
C ASP A 37 -24.86 -10.51 -4.50
N ARG A 38 -25.20 -9.33 -5.04
CA ARG A 38 -24.48 -8.75 -6.17
C ARG A 38 -23.28 -7.96 -5.69
N VAL A 39 -22.09 -8.52 -5.85
CA VAL A 39 -20.82 -7.86 -5.56
C VAL A 39 -20.24 -7.25 -6.85
N VAL A 40 -19.98 -5.94 -6.82
CA VAL A 40 -19.35 -5.20 -7.91
C VAL A 40 -17.94 -4.81 -7.49
N GLN A 41 -16.96 -5.12 -8.32
CA GLN A 41 -15.57 -4.72 -8.09
C GLN A 41 -15.37 -3.24 -8.41
N GLN A 42 -14.65 -2.53 -7.57
CA GLN A 42 -14.27 -1.14 -7.80
C GLN A 42 -13.30 -1.06 -8.97
N VAL A 43 -13.44 -0.02 -9.77
CA VAL A 43 -12.61 0.27 -10.94
C VAL A 43 -11.79 1.53 -10.67
N ASP A 44 -10.54 1.53 -11.10
CA ASP A 44 -9.68 2.71 -11.03
C ASP A 44 -10.19 3.80 -12.00
N LYS A 45 -10.45 4.98 -11.48
CA LYS A 45 -10.98 6.11 -12.25
C LYS A 45 -10.00 6.64 -13.30
N HIS A 46 -8.72 6.42 -13.13
CA HIS A 46 -7.69 6.92 -14.05
C HIS A 46 -7.39 5.96 -15.20
N THR A 47 -7.39 4.67 -14.93
CA THR A 47 -7.01 3.65 -15.91
C THR A 47 -8.17 2.81 -16.44
N GLY A 48 -9.31 2.81 -15.72
CA GLY A 48 -10.44 1.93 -16.02
C GLY A 48 -10.23 0.47 -15.64
N LEU A 49 -9.12 0.14 -14.99
CA LEU A 49 -8.79 -1.23 -14.59
C LEU A 49 -9.44 -1.62 -13.27
N PRO A 50 -9.82 -2.89 -13.08
CA PRO A 50 -10.29 -3.40 -11.81
C PRO A 50 -9.25 -3.18 -10.69
N LEU A 51 -9.72 -2.86 -9.50
CA LEU A 51 -8.88 -2.65 -8.33
C LEU A 51 -8.84 -3.90 -7.44
N TRP A 52 -7.63 -4.22 -7.03
CA TRP A 52 -7.31 -5.27 -6.08
C TRP A 52 -6.63 -4.63 -4.88
N VAL A 53 -6.62 -5.29 -3.74
CA VAL A 53 -5.96 -4.80 -2.52
C VAL A 53 -5.14 -5.90 -1.90
N VAL A 54 -3.97 -5.53 -1.44
CA VAL A 54 -3.10 -6.37 -0.60
C VAL A 54 -2.75 -5.61 0.67
N GLU A 55 -2.79 -6.30 1.79
CA GLU A 55 -2.30 -5.77 3.06
C GLU A 55 -0.84 -6.15 3.23
N VAL A 56 -0.02 -5.16 3.55
CA VAL A 56 1.42 -5.36 3.76
C VAL A 56 1.85 -4.85 5.12
N ILE A 57 2.87 -5.49 5.66
CA ILE A 57 3.56 -5.07 6.88
C ILE A 57 4.83 -4.34 6.46
N ASP A 58 4.99 -3.11 6.95
CA ASP A 58 6.23 -2.36 6.81
C ASP A 58 7.31 -3.01 7.69
N ALA A 59 8.45 -3.31 7.09
CA ALA A 59 9.58 -3.90 7.81
C ALA A 59 10.30 -2.89 8.72
N ASP A 60 10.06 -1.60 8.55
CA ASP A 60 10.58 -0.56 9.44
C ASP A 60 9.82 -0.59 10.78
N GLU A 61 10.50 -1.00 11.83
CA GLU A 61 9.91 -1.06 13.18
C GLU A 61 9.52 0.31 13.74
N SER A 62 10.15 1.37 13.24
CA SER A 62 9.85 2.76 13.61
C SER A 62 8.71 3.37 12.80
N ALA A 63 8.18 2.66 11.80
CA ALA A 63 7.10 3.15 10.97
C ALA A 63 5.87 3.50 11.81
N ARG A 64 5.32 4.69 11.56
CA ARG A 64 4.13 5.18 12.26
C ARG A 64 2.91 4.29 12.08
N GLN A 65 2.80 3.67 10.93
CA GLN A 65 1.76 2.71 10.57
C GLN A 65 2.43 1.49 9.97
N ARG A 66 2.42 0.39 10.69
CA ARG A 66 3.09 -0.84 10.27
C ARG A 66 2.30 -1.65 9.26
N THR A 67 0.99 -1.59 9.32
CA THR A 67 0.10 -2.28 8.39
C THR A 67 -0.46 -1.28 7.39
N VAL A 68 -0.21 -1.51 6.12
CA VAL A 68 -0.59 -0.62 5.02
C VAL A 68 -1.35 -1.41 3.96
N LYS A 69 -2.45 -0.87 3.48
CA LYS A 69 -3.18 -1.42 2.34
C LYS A 69 -2.71 -0.74 1.06
N VAL A 70 -2.30 -1.53 0.08
CA VAL A 70 -1.90 -1.06 -1.24
C VAL A 70 -2.91 -1.58 -2.26
N LYS A 71 -3.51 -0.67 -3.02
CA LYS A 71 -4.40 -1.02 -4.13
C LYS A 71 -3.58 -1.31 -5.38
N LEU A 72 -4.00 -2.31 -6.13
CA LEU A 72 -3.39 -2.70 -7.39
C LEU A 72 -4.41 -2.54 -8.52
N ALA A 73 -4.09 -1.76 -9.55
CA ALA A 73 -4.91 -1.62 -10.74
C ALA A 73 -4.43 -2.63 -11.79
N ALA A 74 -5.19 -3.68 -12.03
CA ALA A 74 -4.84 -4.73 -12.97
C ALA A 74 -6.09 -5.40 -13.57
N GLN A 75 -6.00 -5.76 -14.86
CA GLN A 75 -7.11 -6.43 -15.56
C GLN A 75 -7.42 -7.81 -14.97
N VAL A 76 -6.37 -8.51 -14.54
CA VAL A 76 -6.46 -9.85 -13.93
C VAL A 76 -5.91 -9.76 -12.51
N GLN A 77 -6.44 -10.60 -11.62
CA GLN A 77 -5.96 -10.66 -10.24
C GLN A 77 -4.44 -10.88 -10.19
N PRO A 78 -3.68 -9.96 -9.60
CA PRO A 78 -2.26 -10.15 -9.42
C PRO A 78 -1.95 -11.36 -8.55
N VAL A 79 -0.81 -11.98 -8.77
CA VAL A 79 -0.34 -13.14 -8.00
C VAL A 79 0.82 -12.71 -7.12
N LEU A 80 0.78 -13.11 -5.85
CA LEU A 80 1.90 -12.93 -4.94
C LEU A 80 3.12 -13.75 -5.40
N PRO A 81 4.34 -13.22 -5.18
CA PRO A 81 5.54 -14.03 -5.34
C PRO A 81 5.52 -15.27 -4.43
N PRO A 82 6.28 -16.32 -4.75
CA PRO A 82 6.37 -17.50 -3.90
C PRO A 82 6.91 -17.14 -2.50
N ALA A 83 6.26 -17.65 -1.47
CA ALA A 83 6.75 -17.52 -0.10
C ALA A 83 7.93 -18.47 0.13
N ALA A 84 9.06 -17.93 0.60
CA ALA A 84 10.24 -18.71 0.92
C ALA A 84 10.19 -19.23 2.38
N GLY A 85 9.27 -20.13 2.68
CA GLY A 85 9.19 -20.79 3.99
C GLY A 85 8.70 -19.90 5.15
N SER A 86 8.18 -18.72 4.87
CA SER A 86 7.61 -17.79 5.85
C SER A 86 6.11 -17.60 5.60
N PRO A 87 5.29 -17.36 6.63
CA PRO A 87 3.89 -16.98 6.44
C PRO A 87 3.72 -15.61 5.77
N PHE A 88 4.78 -14.81 5.72
CA PHE A 88 4.81 -13.51 5.07
C PHE A 88 5.66 -13.56 3.81
N THR A 89 5.16 -12.94 2.75
CA THR A 89 5.84 -12.90 1.45
C THR A 89 6.46 -11.54 1.24
N ALA A 90 7.78 -11.49 1.06
CA ALA A 90 8.48 -10.26 0.70
C ALA A 90 8.04 -9.77 -0.69
N VAL A 91 7.69 -8.50 -0.79
CA VAL A 91 7.15 -7.89 -2.01
C VAL A 91 7.75 -6.54 -2.30
N GLU A 92 7.75 -6.17 -3.56
CA GLU A 92 7.93 -4.80 -4.06
C GLU A 92 6.79 -4.43 -4.99
N PHE A 93 6.52 -3.15 -5.07
CA PHE A 93 5.47 -2.61 -5.95
C PHE A 93 6.08 -1.77 -7.05
N ASP A 94 5.52 -1.91 -8.25
CA ASP A 94 5.86 -1.09 -9.41
C ASP A 94 4.81 -0.02 -9.65
N GLY A 95 5.25 1.14 -10.17
CA GLY A 95 4.34 2.21 -10.54
C GLY A 95 3.50 2.74 -9.38
N MET A 96 4.11 2.91 -8.21
CA MET A 96 3.40 3.40 -7.03
C MET A 96 3.00 4.86 -7.16
N THR A 97 1.83 5.15 -6.63
CA THR A 97 1.35 6.51 -6.39
C THR A 97 0.84 6.66 -4.96
N ALA A 98 1.04 7.82 -4.40
CA ALA A 98 0.49 8.21 -3.10
C ALA A 98 -0.53 9.33 -3.29
N THR A 99 -1.70 9.18 -2.67
CA THR A 99 -2.73 10.21 -2.66
C THR A 99 -2.90 10.68 -1.22
N PRO A 100 -2.57 11.94 -0.90
CA PRO A 100 -2.77 12.47 0.43
C PRO A 100 -4.26 12.66 0.73
N TYR A 101 -4.66 12.37 1.95
CA TYR A 101 -5.99 12.67 2.46
C TYR A 101 -5.94 13.01 3.95
N VAL A 102 -7.00 13.59 4.46
CA VAL A 102 -7.13 13.88 5.88
C VAL A 102 -7.91 12.76 6.55
N ASP A 103 -7.23 12.06 7.48
CA ASP A 103 -7.88 11.07 8.34
C ASP A 103 -8.45 11.77 9.56
N ALA A 104 -9.75 11.96 9.57
CA ALA A 104 -10.52 12.58 10.65
C ALA A 104 -11.25 11.56 11.55
N SER A 105 -10.91 10.29 11.46
CA SER A 105 -11.59 9.20 12.19
C SER A 105 -11.56 9.37 13.72
N ARG A 106 -10.58 10.11 14.22
CA ARG A 106 -10.43 10.41 15.66
C ARG A 106 -11.03 11.77 16.07
N CYS A 107 -11.66 12.48 15.15
CA CYS A 107 -12.34 13.74 15.46
C CYS A 107 -13.75 13.42 15.94
N THR A 108 -14.09 13.85 17.15
CA THR A 108 -15.41 13.59 17.76
C THR A 108 -16.52 14.54 17.27
N GLY A 109 -16.13 15.68 16.69
CA GLY A 109 -17.09 16.68 16.18
C GLY A 109 -17.89 17.41 17.25
N ASP A 110 -17.56 17.23 18.53
CA ASP A 110 -18.29 17.82 19.67
C ASP A 110 -17.92 19.29 19.95
N GLY A 111 -16.95 19.83 19.23
CA GLY A 111 -16.45 21.20 19.41
C GLY A 111 -15.72 21.46 20.72
N LYS A 112 -15.63 20.47 21.61
CA LYS A 112 -15.03 20.59 22.94
C LYS A 112 -13.61 20.03 23.02
N SER A 113 -13.31 18.98 22.24
CA SER A 113 -11.98 18.38 22.15
C SER A 113 -11.25 18.83 20.87
N LYS A 114 -9.91 18.89 20.96
CA LYS A 114 -9.09 19.18 19.78
C LYS A 114 -9.32 18.09 18.74
N CYS A 115 -9.58 18.50 17.50
CA CYS A 115 -9.64 17.57 16.39
C CYS A 115 -8.29 16.86 16.22
N ALA A 116 -8.29 15.53 16.27
CA ALA A 116 -7.11 14.68 16.11
C ALA A 116 -6.91 14.26 14.63
N ALA A 117 -7.38 15.07 13.69
CA ALA A 117 -7.17 14.83 12.27
C ALA A 117 -5.67 14.82 11.93
N ARG A 118 -5.28 13.90 11.08
CA ARG A 118 -3.90 13.75 10.62
C ARG A 118 -3.86 13.55 9.12
N GLN A 119 -2.75 13.94 8.52
CA GLN A 119 -2.49 13.60 7.13
C GLN A 119 -2.16 12.13 7.01
N ALA A 120 -2.79 11.47 6.05
CA ALA A 120 -2.56 10.09 5.67
C ALA A 120 -2.40 9.98 4.16
N TYR A 121 -1.94 8.82 3.71
CA TYR A 121 -1.74 8.54 2.29
C TYR A 121 -2.43 7.23 1.91
N SER A 122 -3.11 7.26 0.78
CA SER A 122 -3.62 6.07 0.10
C SER A 122 -2.64 5.69 -0.99
N PHE A 123 -2.21 4.42 -1.01
CA PHE A 123 -1.25 3.92 -1.99
C PHE A 123 -1.92 3.07 -3.05
N LYS A 124 -1.47 3.26 -4.29
CA LYS A 124 -1.85 2.46 -5.44
C LYS A 124 -0.61 2.10 -6.24
N ALA A 125 -0.59 0.92 -6.83
CA ALA A 125 0.49 0.46 -7.69
C ALA A 125 -0.05 -0.21 -8.95
N THR A 126 0.79 -0.39 -9.95
CA THR A 126 0.44 -1.08 -11.20
C THR A 126 0.85 -2.55 -11.19
N GLY A 127 1.76 -2.94 -10.32
CA GLY A 127 2.23 -4.31 -10.22
C GLY A 127 2.84 -4.65 -8.87
N ILE A 128 2.96 -5.95 -8.62
CA ILE A 128 3.60 -6.52 -7.43
C ILE A 128 4.56 -7.61 -7.89
N ARG A 129 5.73 -7.67 -7.28
CA ARG A 129 6.78 -8.64 -7.62
C ARG A 129 7.63 -9.01 -6.41
N ALA A 130 8.44 -10.04 -6.56
CA ALA A 130 9.48 -10.36 -5.59
C ALA A 130 10.54 -9.24 -5.54
N PRO A 131 11.12 -8.94 -4.37
CA PRO A 131 12.18 -7.96 -4.27
C PRO A 131 13.40 -8.35 -5.14
N ALA A 132 13.97 -7.37 -5.81
CA ALA A 132 15.19 -7.56 -6.60
C ALA A 132 16.41 -7.84 -5.72
N ARG A 133 16.37 -7.39 -4.45
CA ARG A 133 17.36 -7.70 -3.40
C ARG A 133 16.63 -8.31 -2.22
N GLY A 134 17.16 -9.39 -1.65
CA GLY A 134 16.56 -10.02 -0.47
C GLY A 134 16.36 -8.99 0.65
N ILE A 135 15.14 -8.89 1.14
CA ILE A 135 14.84 -8.10 2.33
C ILE A 135 15.56 -8.78 3.50
N GLY A 136 16.30 -8.03 4.28
CA GLY A 136 16.96 -8.54 5.49
C GLY A 136 18.49 -8.64 5.42
N ARG A 137 19.13 -8.19 4.35
CA ARG A 137 20.54 -7.85 4.43
C ARG A 137 20.64 -6.36 4.74
N PRO A 138 21.08 -5.96 5.94
CA PRO A 138 21.53 -4.59 6.15
C PRO A 138 22.59 -4.34 5.06
N ALA A 139 22.51 -3.21 4.41
CA ALA A 139 23.61 -2.74 3.58
C ALA A 139 24.86 -2.93 4.43
N ALA A 140 25.79 -3.74 3.94
CA ALA A 140 27.08 -3.87 4.60
C ALA A 140 27.59 -2.43 4.72
N GLU A 141 27.67 -1.93 5.94
CA GLU A 141 28.47 -0.75 6.20
C GLU A 141 29.84 -1.09 5.63
N HIS A 142 30.18 -0.47 4.51
CA HIS A 142 31.54 -0.35 4.13
C HIS A 142 32.18 0.47 5.26
N LYS A 143 32.66 -0.21 6.27
CA LYS A 143 33.76 0.28 7.04
C LYS A 143 34.93 0.32 6.06
N ASP A 144 35.16 1.48 5.50
CA ASP A 144 36.48 1.81 5.02
C ASP A 144 37.43 1.62 6.20
N ALA A 145 37.98 0.45 6.31
CA ALA A 145 39.16 0.21 7.11
C ALA A 145 40.32 0.85 6.35
N ALA A 146 40.60 2.10 6.66
CA ALA A 146 41.85 2.69 6.31
C ALA A 146 42.99 1.98 7.07
#